data_d5e0a8d52c27918ff06f697d1f4ca69b
#
_entry.id   d5e0a8d52c27918ff06f697d1f4ca69b
#
_cell.length_a   1.000
_cell.length_b   1.000
_cell.length_c   1.000
_cell.angle_alpha   90.00
_cell.angle_beta   90.00
_cell.angle_gamma   90.00
#
_symmetry.space_group_name_H-M   'P 1'
#
loop_
_entity.id
_entity.type
_entity.pdbx_description
1 polymer ?
#
loop_
_entity_poly.entity_id
_entity_poly.type
_entity_poly.pdbx_seq_one_letter_code
_entity_poly.pdbx_strand_id
1 'polypeptide(L)'
;MDDKLNGRIDNPNSPMKALFFVLCCLPGLVGGAPAETPGEVQVGSVLREASLYGFFGDYRKLSELRGKPLIINVWASWCGPCRAEMGSLERLSRRLGAKKIKVIGISTDDDAAAAASFLMKSRVTFDNYLDRNLLLENMLGAKTIPLTVLVDAQGRVVRKVNGYHDWDSPQSLQLISEAFRLKI
;
A
#
# COMPACT_ATOMS: atom_id res chain seq x y z
N MET A 1 -34.04 -77.41 50.26
CA MET A 1 -34.34 -76.63 51.47
C MET A 1 -34.00 -75.20 51.08
N ASP A 2 -35.04 -74.57 50.64
CA ASP A 2 -35.61 -73.28 51.12
C ASP A 2 -34.69 -72.08 50.88
N ASP A 3 -35.07 -71.17 50.33
CA ASP A 3 -36.29 -70.38 49.95
C ASP A 3 -35.89 -68.89 50.06
N LYS A 4 -36.54 -68.17 49.28
CA LYS A 4 -36.97 -66.76 49.30
C LYS A 4 -36.29 -65.78 48.43
N LEU A 5 -37.02 -65.61 47.35
CA LEU A 5 -37.35 -64.37 46.65
C LEU A 5 -37.35 -63.14 47.55
N ASN A 6 -36.71 -62.08 47.12
CA ASN A 6 -37.29 -60.77 47.32
C ASN A 6 -36.98 -59.78 46.20
N GLY A 7 -37.98 -59.53 45.39
CA GLY A 7 -37.93 -58.56 44.34
C GLY A 7 -37.86 -57.14 44.86
N ARG A 8 -37.08 -56.32 44.22
CA ARG A 8 -37.10 -54.89 44.41
C ARG A 8 -37.42 -54.22 43.07
N ILE A 9 -38.60 -53.68 43.05
CA ILE A 9 -39.20 -52.95 41.96
C ILE A 9 -38.44 -51.62 41.81
N ASP A 10 -37.78 -51.45 40.69
CA ASP A 10 -37.10 -50.19 40.34
C ASP A 10 -38.13 -49.14 39.98
N ASN A 11 -38.05 -48.01 40.65
CA ASN A 11 -38.91 -46.85 40.47
C ASN A 11 -38.50 -46.03 39.24
N PRO A 12 -39.37 -45.83 38.22
CA PRO A 12 -39.01 -45.15 36.96
C PRO A 12 -39.18 -43.61 37.03
N ASN A 13 -38.84 -42.97 38.14
CA ASN A 13 -38.96 -41.52 38.21
C ASN A 13 -37.70 -40.89 38.83
N SER A 14 -36.59 -40.92 38.06
CA SER A 14 -35.43 -40.06 38.33
C SER A 14 -35.33 -39.02 37.20
N PRO A 15 -35.40 -37.70 37.53
CA PRO A 15 -35.27 -36.69 36.50
C PRO A 15 -33.80 -36.60 36.04
N MET A 16 -33.55 -37.14 34.87
CA MET A 16 -32.32 -36.96 34.16
C MET A 16 -32.10 -35.48 33.87
N LYS A 17 -31.23 -34.82 34.57
CA LYS A 17 -30.83 -33.45 34.31
C LYS A 17 -30.11 -33.41 32.94
N ALA A 18 -30.86 -33.06 31.92
CA ALA A 18 -30.29 -32.74 30.62
C ALA A 18 -29.44 -31.48 30.76
N LEU A 19 -28.13 -31.67 30.73
CA LEU A 19 -27.16 -30.60 30.64
C LEU A 19 -27.16 -30.09 29.22
N PHE A 20 -27.94 -29.04 28.94
CA PHE A 20 -27.90 -28.31 27.67
C PHE A 20 -26.57 -27.57 27.60
N PHE A 21 -25.62 -28.13 26.85
CA PHE A 21 -24.48 -27.38 26.35
C PHE A 21 -25.01 -26.38 25.30
N VAL A 22 -25.24 -25.14 25.73
CA VAL A 22 -25.42 -24.02 24.79
C VAL A 22 -24.07 -23.76 24.16
N LEU A 23 -23.87 -24.35 22.98
CA LEU A 23 -22.75 -24.02 22.11
C LEU A 23 -23.00 -22.61 21.57
N CYS A 24 -22.41 -21.63 22.25
CA CYS A 24 -22.44 -20.23 21.84
C CYS A 24 -21.60 -20.08 20.58
N CYS A 25 -22.23 -20.24 19.39
CA CYS A 25 -21.63 -19.85 18.11
C CYS A 25 -21.49 -18.32 18.10
N LEU A 26 -20.32 -17.82 18.52
CA LEU A 26 -19.91 -16.45 18.22
C LEU A 26 -19.72 -16.35 16.71
N PRO A 27 -20.41 -15.46 15.98
CA PRO A 27 -20.08 -15.17 14.61
C PRO A 27 -18.70 -14.52 14.61
N GLY A 28 -17.68 -15.28 14.18
CA GLY A 28 -16.38 -14.75 13.91
C GLY A 28 -16.50 -13.64 12.88
N LEU A 29 -16.21 -12.40 13.27
CA LEU A 29 -15.95 -11.30 12.35
C LEU A 29 -14.72 -11.71 11.52
N VAL A 30 -14.97 -12.36 10.39
CA VAL A 30 -13.97 -12.52 9.33
C VAL A 30 -13.80 -11.14 8.72
N GLY A 31 -12.95 -10.32 9.33
CA GLY A 31 -12.45 -9.12 8.69
C GLY A 31 -11.68 -9.56 7.46
N GLY A 32 -12.31 -9.48 6.27
CA GLY A 32 -11.64 -9.75 5.02
C GLY A 32 -10.45 -8.79 4.90
N ALA A 33 -9.23 -9.31 4.85
CA ALA A 33 -8.08 -8.54 4.46
C ALA A 33 -8.36 -7.93 3.08
N PRO A 34 -7.97 -6.68 2.80
CA PRO A 34 -8.16 -6.09 1.49
C PRO A 34 -7.51 -6.99 0.44
N ALA A 35 -8.27 -7.32 -0.61
CA ALA A 35 -7.80 -8.20 -1.68
C ALA A 35 -6.52 -7.60 -2.29
N GLU A 36 -5.41 -8.30 -2.15
CA GLU A 36 -4.10 -7.88 -2.69
C GLU A 36 -4.03 -8.16 -4.19
N THR A 37 -3.32 -7.31 -4.92
CA THR A 37 -3.01 -7.55 -6.33
C THR A 37 -1.96 -8.66 -6.41
N PRO A 38 -2.16 -9.73 -7.21
CA PRO A 38 -1.15 -10.76 -7.38
C PRO A 38 0.20 -10.14 -7.79
N GLY A 39 1.25 -10.46 -7.02
CA GLY A 39 2.59 -9.89 -7.26
C GLY A 39 2.82 -8.49 -6.71
N GLU A 40 1.88 -7.90 -5.97
CA GLU A 40 2.06 -6.65 -5.26
C GLU A 40 3.16 -6.76 -4.18
N VAL A 41 4.03 -5.75 -4.10
CA VAL A 41 5.07 -5.69 -3.06
C VAL A 41 4.47 -5.13 -1.77
N GLN A 42 4.61 -5.88 -0.69
CA GLN A 42 4.08 -5.50 0.63
C GLN A 42 5.02 -4.54 1.38
N VAL A 43 4.45 -3.79 2.33
CA VAL A 43 5.25 -3.02 3.30
C VAL A 43 6.18 -3.98 4.05
N GLY A 44 7.45 -3.59 4.18
CA GLY A 44 8.50 -4.43 4.74
C GLY A 44 9.30 -5.23 3.69
N SER A 45 8.78 -5.40 2.47
CA SER A 45 9.47 -6.12 1.39
C SER A 45 10.30 -5.20 0.50
N VAL A 46 11.35 -5.75 -0.12
CA VAL A 46 12.19 -5.02 -1.08
C VAL A 46 11.50 -4.98 -2.43
N LEU A 47 11.52 -3.81 -3.09
CA LEU A 47 11.02 -3.65 -4.46
C LEU A 47 11.79 -4.57 -5.39
N ARG A 48 11.05 -5.29 -6.24
CA ARG A 48 11.64 -6.07 -7.35
C ARG A 48 12.27 -5.13 -8.36
N GLU A 49 13.22 -5.66 -9.13
CA GLU A 49 13.79 -4.91 -10.24
C GLU A 49 12.74 -4.58 -11.29
N ALA A 50 12.79 -3.35 -11.78
CA ALA A 50 11.90 -2.87 -12.84
C ALA A 50 12.63 -1.84 -13.71
N SER A 51 12.20 -1.73 -14.95
CA SER A 51 12.67 -0.74 -15.90
C SER A 51 11.85 0.54 -15.78
N LEU A 52 12.53 1.67 -15.73
CA LEU A 52 11.96 3.01 -15.70
C LEU A 52 12.22 3.67 -17.08
N TYR A 53 11.15 3.95 -17.81
CA TYR A 53 11.21 4.61 -19.12
C TYR A 53 10.75 6.05 -19.00
N GLY A 54 11.65 6.99 -19.24
CA GLY A 54 11.33 8.41 -19.26
C GLY A 54 10.54 8.83 -20.51
N PHE A 55 9.97 10.01 -20.47
CA PHE A 55 9.13 10.54 -21.56
C PHE A 55 9.89 10.85 -22.84
N PHE A 56 11.21 11.05 -22.74
CA PHE A 56 12.07 11.46 -23.86
C PHE A 56 13.07 10.38 -24.27
N GLY A 57 12.80 9.11 -23.91
CA GLY A 57 13.61 7.96 -24.31
C GLY A 57 14.75 7.64 -23.34
N ASP A 58 14.88 8.34 -22.24
CA ASP A 58 15.77 7.98 -21.15
C ASP A 58 15.29 6.68 -20.50
N TYR A 59 16.26 5.90 -20.02
CA TYR A 59 16.02 4.60 -19.40
C TYR A 59 16.94 4.42 -18.20
N ARG A 60 16.41 3.81 -17.15
CA ARG A 60 17.21 3.31 -16.03
C ARG A 60 16.54 2.14 -15.32
N LYS A 61 17.30 1.44 -14.50
CA LYS A 61 16.77 0.41 -13.60
C LYS A 61 16.35 1.03 -12.28
N LEU A 62 15.30 0.48 -11.68
CA LEU A 62 14.81 0.94 -10.37
C LEU A 62 15.90 0.77 -9.29
N SER A 63 16.72 -0.28 -9.38
CA SER A 63 17.84 -0.52 -8.46
C SER A 63 18.90 0.58 -8.46
N GLU A 64 19.05 1.35 -9.54
CA GLU A 64 20.01 2.46 -9.63
C GLU A 64 19.58 3.66 -8.75
N LEU A 65 18.35 3.66 -8.26
CA LEU A 65 17.83 4.68 -7.33
C LEU A 65 18.09 4.32 -5.86
N ARG A 66 18.65 3.15 -5.56
CA ARG A 66 19.03 2.74 -4.20
C ARG A 66 20.15 3.61 -3.63
N GLY A 67 20.39 3.48 -2.33
CA GLY A 67 21.39 4.26 -1.60
C GLY A 67 20.85 5.53 -0.96
N LYS A 68 19.59 5.90 -1.28
CA LYS A 68 18.84 7.01 -0.66
C LYS A 68 17.38 6.64 -0.51
N PRO A 69 16.67 7.20 0.47
CA PRO A 69 15.22 7.10 0.52
C PRO A 69 14.59 7.64 -0.76
N LEU A 70 13.51 6.98 -1.20
CA LEU A 70 12.81 7.27 -2.44
C LEU A 70 11.31 7.44 -2.15
N ILE A 71 10.72 8.46 -2.71
CA ILE A 71 9.27 8.69 -2.75
C ILE A 71 8.82 8.42 -4.18
N ILE A 72 7.94 7.42 -4.36
CA ILE A 72 7.37 7.06 -5.66
C ILE A 72 5.91 7.47 -5.65
N ASN A 73 5.51 8.36 -6.54
CA ASN A 73 4.12 8.77 -6.73
C ASN A 73 3.57 8.18 -8.03
N VAL A 74 2.53 7.36 -7.93
CA VAL A 74 1.81 6.80 -9.07
C VAL A 74 0.64 7.71 -9.40
N TRP A 75 0.57 8.18 -10.65
CA TRP A 75 -0.34 9.23 -11.07
C TRP A 75 -0.76 9.12 -12.53
N ALA A 76 -1.74 9.92 -12.95
CA ALA A 76 -2.08 10.12 -14.35
C ALA A 76 -2.55 11.54 -14.62
N SER A 77 -2.40 12.02 -15.86
CA SER A 77 -2.80 13.38 -16.26
C SER A 77 -4.30 13.62 -16.23
N TRP A 78 -5.09 12.58 -16.39
CA TRP A 78 -6.56 12.61 -16.29
C TRP A 78 -7.09 12.50 -14.84
N CYS A 79 -6.23 12.14 -13.89
CA CYS A 79 -6.59 11.97 -12.48
C CYS A 79 -6.63 13.34 -11.75
N GLY A 80 -7.81 13.82 -11.42
CA GLY A 80 -8.01 15.12 -10.75
C GLY A 80 -7.23 15.26 -9.45
N PRO A 81 -7.37 14.33 -8.46
CA PRO A 81 -6.62 14.36 -7.21
C PRO A 81 -5.10 14.30 -7.41
N CYS A 82 -4.60 13.51 -8.40
CA CYS A 82 -3.18 13.43 -8.72
C CYS A 82 -2.65 14.80 -9.17
N ARG A 83 -3.39 15.47 -10.05
CA ARG A 83 -3.04 16.81 -10.55
C ARG A 83 -2.98 17.84 -9.42
N ALA A 84 -3.88 17.73 -8.45
CA ALA A 84 -3.96 18.65 -7.32
C ALA A 84 -2.74 18.54 -6.39
N GLU A 85 -2.18 17.35 -6.19
CA GLU A 85 -1.03 17.15 -5.28
C GLU A 85 0.34 17.38 -5.93
N MET A 86 0.42 17.40 -7.28
CA MET A 86 1.70 17.47 -8.01
C MET A 86 2.52 18.71 -7.65
N GLY A 87 1.85 19.86 -7.40
CA GLY A 87 2.52 21.08 -6.98
C GLY A 87 3.19 20.96 -5.60
N SER A 88 2.56 20.27 -4.67
CA SER A 88 3.13 20.04 -3.33
C SER A 88 4.28 19.03 -3.37
N LEU A 89 4.17 18.00 -4.22
CA LEU A 89 5.29 17.07 -4.48
C LEU A 89 6.50 17.79 -5.08
N GLU A 90 6.29 18.72 -6.00
CA GLU A 90 7.37 19.52 -6.58
C GLU A 90 8.04 20.39 -5.50
N ARG A 91 7.27 21.09 -4.64
CA ARG A 91 7.83 21.85 -3.53
C ARG A 91 8.59 20.98 -2.54
N LEU A 92 8.03 19.80 -2.20
CA LEU A 92 8.70 18.81 -1.37
C LEU A 92 10.03 18.35 -2.00
N SER A 93 10.02 17.98 -3.27
CA SER A 93 11.21 17.54 -4.00
C SER A 93 12.34 18.57 -3.97
N ARG A 94 12.01 19.83 -4.19
CA ARG A 94 12.97 20.95 -4.09
C ARG A 94 13.50 21.15 -2.67
N ARG A 95 12.60 21.11 -1.68
CA ARG A 95 12.94 21.28 -0.26
C ARG A 95 13.89 20.20 0.24
N LEU A 96 13.61 18.93 -0.08
CA LEU A 96 14.41 17.79 0.37
C LEU A 96 15.74 17.70 -0.39
N GLY A 97 15.73 18.08 -1.66
CA GLY A 97 16.87 17.96 -2.56
C GLY A 97 17.23 16.48 -2.82
N ALA A 98 17.55 16.17 -4.06
CA ALA A 98 17.83 14.79 -4.49
C ALA A 98 19.03 14.12 -3.76
N LYS A 99 19.80 14.86 -2.98
CA LYS A 99 20.91 14.32 -2.17
C LYS A 99 20.41 13.61 -0.90
N LYS A 100 19.27 14.06 -0.32
CA LYS A 100 18.71 13.46 0.91
C LYS A 100 17.62 12.44 0.61
N ILE A 101 16.60 12.81 -0.14
CA ILE A 101 15.46 11.96 -0.51
C ILE A 101 15.16 12.24 -1.97
N LYS A 102 15.01 11.19 -2.77
CA LYS A 102 14.62 11.35 -4.17
C LYS A 102 13.09 11.22 -4.32
N VAL A 103 12.50 12.07 -5.14
CA VAL A 103 11.09 11.97 -5.55
C VAL A 103 11.06 11.57 -7.01
N ILE A 104 10.20 10.61 -7.36
CA ILE A 104 9.91 10.23 -8.74
C ILE A 104 8.40 10.08 -8.94
N GLY A 105 7.93 10.34 -10.16
CA GLY A 105 6.59 10.02 -10.60
C GLY A 105 6.57 8.81 -11.52
N ILE A 106 5.49 8.02 -11.42
CA ILE A 106 5.17 6.93 -12.35
C ILE A 106 3.83 7.26 -12.96
N SER A 107 3.82 7.64 -14.24
CA SER A 107 2.58 7.92 -14.98
C SER A 107 2.01 6.64 -15.54
N THR A 108 0.72 6.42 -15.32
CA THR A 108 -0.07 5.31 -15.88
C THR A 108 -0.92 5.77 -17.05
N ASP A 109 -0.53 6.90 -17.69
CA ASP A 109 -1.21 7.41 -18.88
C ASP A 109 -0.96 6.51 -20.09
N ASP A 110 -2.01 6.25 -20.84
CA ASP A 110 -1.90 5.66 -22.18
C ASP A 110 -1.34 6.68 -23.19
N ASP A 111 -1.67 7.97 -23.00
CA ASP A 111 -1.19 9.09 -23.82
C ASP A 111 0.02 9.78 -23.15
N ALA A 112 1.21 9.40 -23.56
CA ALA A 112 2.45 10.00 -23.09
C ALA A 112 2.54 11.52 -23.39
N ALA A 113 1.93 11.99 -24.47
CA ALA A 113 1.97 13.42 -24.81
C ALA A 113 1.09 14.23 -23.88
N ALA A 114 -0.07 13.71 -23.47
CA ALA A 114 -0.92 14.34 -22.47
C ALA A 114 -0.21 14.44 -21.10
N ALA A 115 0.43 13.36 -20.66
CA ALA A 115 1.21 13.34 -19.43
C ALA A 115 2.38 14.32 -19.47
N ALA A 116 3.19 14.32 -20.53
CA ALA A 116 4.30 15.25 -20.70
C ALA A 116 3.83 16.72 -20.74
N SER A 117 2.74 17.00 -21.47
CA SER A 117 2.13 18.34 -21.52
C SER A 117 1.68 18.81 -20.12
N PHE A 118 1.07 17.93 -19.32
CA PHE A 118 0.69 18.24 -17.96
C PHE A 118 1.92 18.56 -17.08
N LEU A 119 2.97 17.75 -17.11
CA LEU A 119 4.20 17.99 -16.34
C LEU A 119 4.84 19.34 -16.67
N MET A 120 4.93 19.68 -17.96
CA MET A 120 5.44 20.97 -18.43
C MET A 120 4.61 22.14 -17.94
N LYS A 121 3.27 22.08 -18.09
CA LYS A 121 2.36 23.14 -17.66
C LYS A 121 2.39 23.34 -16.16
N SER A 122 2.53 22.25 -15.40
CA SER A 122 2.60 22.25 -13.92
C SER A 122 4.00 22.55 -13.40
N ARG A 123 4.99 22.74 -14.28
CA ARG A 123 6.40 23.02 -13.93
C ARG A 123 7.00 21.97 -12.98
N VAL A 124 6.64 20.71 -13.18
CA VAL A 124 7.20 19.58 -12.41
C VAL A 124 8.60 19.30 -12.95
N THR A 125 9.59 19.25 -12.03
CA THR A 125 11.01 19.11 -12.38
C THR A 125 11.65 17.82 -11.84
N PHE A 126 11.02 17.11 -10.91
CA PHE A 126 11.50 15.80 -10.49
C PHE A 126 11.27 14.75 -11.58
N ASP A 127 12.08 13.69 -11.57
CA ASP A 127 12.05 12.65 -12.60
C ASP A 127 10.68 11.97 -12.67
N ASN A 128 10.16 11.81 -13.88
CA ASN A 128 8.91 11.11 -14.14
C ASN A 128 9.12 10.04 -15.23
N TYR A 129 8.47 8.89 -15.03
CA TYR A 129 8.57 7.73 -15.91
C TYR A 129 7.18 7.28 -16.34
N LEU A 130 7.10 6.66 -17.51
CA LEU A 130 5.87 6.18 -18.11
C LEU A 130 5.76 4.67 -17.91
N ASP A 131 4.65 4.20 -17.35
CA ASP A 131 4.35 2.79 -17.11
C ASP A 131 3.28 2.27 -18.08
N ARG A 132 3.59 2.25 -19.38
CA ARG A 132 2.64 1.86 -20.45
C ARG A 132 1.99 0.50 -20.26
N ASN A 133 2.68 -0.43 -19.61
CA ASN A 133 2.22 -1.80 -19.43
C ASN A 133 1.68 -2.04 -18.01
N LEU A 134 1.53 -1.01 -17.21
CA LEU A 134 1.03 -1.05 -15.83
C LEU A 134 1.81 -2.04 -14.92
N LEU A 135 3.07 -2.29 -15.25
CA LEU A 135 3.92 -3.22 -14.49
C LEU A 135 4.31 -2.64 -13.13
N LEU A 136 4.64 -1.36 -13.08
CA LEU A 136 4.97 -0.64 -11.84
C LEU A 136 3.71 -0.38 -11.02
N GLU A 137 2.61 0.02 -11.67
CA GLU A 137 1.30 0.17 -11.04
C GLU A 137 0.89 -1.10 -10.29
N ASN A 138 0.92 -2.25 -11.00
CA ASN A 138 0.59 -3.55 -10.41
C ASN A 138 1.58 -3.96 -9.32
N MET A 139 2.90 -3.80 -9.55
CA MET A 139 3.92 -4.12 -8.55
C MET A 139 3.78 -3.29 -7.27
N LEU A 140 3.45 -2.02 -7.40
CA LEU A 140 3.26 -1.11 -6.27
C LEU A 140 1.88 -1.27 -5.61
N GLY A 141 0.93 -1.90 -6.29
CA GLY A 141 -0.44 -2.11 -5.80
C GLY A 141 -1.31 -0.87 -5.91
N ALA A 142 -1.11 -0.05 -6.97
CA ALA A 142 -1.85 1.19 -7.18
C ALA A 142 -3.24 0.93 -7.78
N LYS A 143 -4.10 0.19 -7.06
CA LYS A 143 -5.51 -0.06 -7.46
C LYS A 143 -6.32 1.23 -7.65
N THR A 144 -5.92 2.26 -6.95
CA THR A 144 -6.46 3.62 -7.05
C THR A 144 -5.29 4.59 -7.04
N ILE A 145 -5.39 5.66 -7.81
CA ILE A 145 -4.41 6.74 -7.84
C ILE A 145 -5.00 8.05 -7.32
N PRO A 146 -4.17 8.90 -6.70
CA PRO A 146 -2.73 8.74 -6.51
C PRO A 146 -2.39 7.71 -5.43
N LEU A 147 -1.30 6.99 -5.64
CA LEU A 147 -0.64 6.18 -4.62
C LEU A 147 0.78 6.71 -4.44
N THR A 148 1.17 7.01 -3.19
CA THR A 148 2.56 7.34 -2.88
C THR A 148 3.20 6.25 -2.04
N VAL A 149 4.34 5.74 -2.50
CA VAL A 149 5.10 4.68 -1.84
C VAL A 149 6.42 5.25 -1.33
N LEU A 150 6.64 5.11 -0.03
CA LEU A 150 7.89 5.48 0.63
C LEU A 150 8.81 4.25 0.70
N VAL A 151 10.04 4.41 0.22
CA VAL A 151 11.02 3.33 0.06
C VAL A 151 12.33 3.75 0.72
N ASP A 152 12.91 2.89 1.56
CA ASP A 152 14.19 3.18 2.21
C ASP A 152 15.39 3.08 1.25
N ALA A 153 16.58 3.44 1.74
CA ALA A 153 17.81 3.42 0.95
C ALA A 153 18.18 2.00 0.45
N GLN A 154 17.66 0.95 1.07
CA GLN A 154 17.87 -0.44 0.69
C GLN A 154 16.86 -0.93 -0.34
N GLY A 155 15.89 -0.09 -0.70
CA GLY A 155 14.82 -0.43 -1.64
C GLY A 155 13.63 -1.13 -0.99
N ARG A 156 13.49 -1.08 0.33
CA ARG A 156 12.38 -1.68 1.07
C ARG A 156 11.22 -0.70 1.18
N VAL A 157 10.02 -1.15 0.88
CA VAL A 157 8.80 -0.37 1.09
C VAL A 157 8.57 -0.17 2.59
N VAL A 158 8.58 1.08 3.04
CA VAL A 158 8.34 1.41 4.46
C VAL A 158 6.92 1.91 4.71
N ARG A 159 6.28 2.47 3.69
CA ARG A 159 4.88 2.93 3.78
C ARG A 159 4.24 3.08 2.41
N LYS A 160 2.93 2.85 2.34
CA LYS A 160 2.06 3.19 1.21
C LYS A 160 1.00 4.17 1.68
N VAL A 161 0.75 5.21 0.90
CA VAL A 161 -0.20 6.29 1.22
C VAL A 161 -1.13 6.46 0.02
N ASN A 162 -2.42 6.17 0.22
CA ASN A 162 -3.44 6.25 -0.84
C ASN A 162 -4.14 7.61 -0.82
N GLY A 163 -4.49 8.10 -2.00
CA GLY A 163 -5.25 9.32 -2.19
C GLY A 163 -4.43 10.60 -2.08
N TYR A 164 -5.11 11.72 -2.30
CA TYR A 164 -4.53 13.07 -2.30
C TYR A 164 -3.90 13.43 -0.95
N HIS A 165 -2.71 14.04 -1.03
CA HIS A 165 -2.04 14.67 0.11
C HIS A 165 -1.38 15.99 -0.28
N ASP A 166 -1.35 16.93 0.66
CA ASP A 166 -0.48 18.11 0.57
C ASP A 166 0.90 17.74 1.11
N TRP A 167 1.80 17.36 0.18
CA TRP A 167 3.08 16.71 0.51
C TRP A 167 4.11 17.63 1.17
N ASP A 168 3.98 18.94 1.09
CA ASP A 168 4.83 19.90 1.80
C ASP A 168 4.20 20.48 3.06
N SER A 169 3.02 19.98 3.47
CA SER A 169 2.39 20.31 4.75
C SER A 169 3.21 19.78 5.95
N PRO A 170 3.07 20.40 7.14
CA PRO A 170 3.74 19.92 8.35
C PRO A 170 3.42 18.45 8.67
N GLN A 171 2.19 18.00 8.44
CA GLN A 171 1.73 16.64 8.67
C GLN A 171 2.44 15.64 7.74
N SER A 172 2.54 15.97 6.44
CA SER A 172 3.23 15.13 5.47
C SER A 172 4.74 15.08 5.73
N LEU A 173 5.34 16.19 6.13
CA LEU A 173 6.75 16.24 6.51
C LEU A 173 7.03 15.39 7.75
N GLN A 174 6.15 15.42 8.75
CA GLN A 174 6.26 14.55 9.92
C GLN A 174 6.16 13.07 9.51
N LEU A 175 5.16 12.70 8.70
CA LEU A 175 4.98 11.35 8.17
C LEU A 175 6.23 10.83 7.47
N ILE A 176 6.85 11.66 6.61
CA ILE A 176 8.08 11.31 5.87
C ILE A 176 9.26 11.19 6.84
N SER A 177 9.39 12.13 7.79
CA SER A 177 10.43 12.12 8.82
C SER A 177 10.38 10.83 9.66
N GLU A 178 9.19 10.43 10.09
CA GLU A 178 8.96 9.19 10.85
C GLU A 178 9.27 7.95 10.01
N ALA A 179 8.76 7.89 8.77
CA ALA A 179 8.92 6.75 7.88
C ALA A 179 10.41 6.46 7.57
N PHE A 180 11.19 7.50 7.34
CA PHE A 180 12.62 7.37 7.02
C PHE A 180 13.54 7.54 8.22
N ARG A 181 13.00 7.87 9.41
CA ARG A 181 13.78 8.20 10.64
C ARG A 181 14.82 9.29 10.38
N LEU A 182 14.43 10.32 9.64
CA LEU A 182 15.28 11.45 9.26
C LEU A 182 14.68 12.76 9.77
N LYS A 183 15.56 13.71 10.12
CA LYS A 183 15.15 15.11 10.32
C LYS A 183 15.08 15.82 8.96
N ILE A 184 13.91 16.31 8.60
CA ILE A 184 13.63 17.03 7.35
C ILE A 184 13.03 18.42 7.61
#